data_17864133d27dba67c2f4f8d598b7d0e8
#
_entry.id   17864133d27dba67c2f4f8d598b7d0e8
#
_cell.length_a   1.000
_cell.length_b   1.000
_cell.length_c   1.000
_cell.angle_alpha   90.00
_cell.angle_beta   90.00
_cell.angle_gamma   90.00
#
_symmetry.space_group_name_H-M   'P 1'
#
loop_
_entity.id
_entity.type
_entity.pdbx_description
1 polymer ?
#
loop_
_entity_poly.entity_id
_entity_poly.type
_entity_poly.pdbx_seq_one_letter_code
_entity_poly.pdbx_strand_id
1 'polypeptide(L)'
;MKCLKYNKRIIETVLCLGFILLGLVFLESQPVWGQASFILAFLIGGYEPALEGWKELVEERHLNVDVLMVLAALGAGIIGYWLEGALLIFIFALSGTLEELAMKKSQDAITALMALRPDKAWRILSDGQLEEVETGDLMIGDRLRVKKGQAVPIDGKLISDWASLDEAMVTGEPIPADKAAGDLVLGGTLNVGAELDMVVTVAQEDTLFAKIVALVKQAQGQKSRVSSLIENLEDGYVKAVLFLVPTFIVAVHFLLGWSWLDSFYRGMILLTVASPCALVASSTPAVLAAISRAARMGVMVKGGQIMDQIGDVNLVVMDKTGTLTQGQPQVEEAWFAEEATGLNALVATAEATSTHPVAQAILNYVGDYQAVNLDQLEDVTGRGFTCAYQGHDWRIGKADFVLEAVGQVPADLEQVLAKQEAAGKTLVLVSRNQELVAWYALFDRVKAESKATVELLHQLGVQVVMMTGDHQAAAQTIANDLGIDQVQANCLPDDKARLVADYKAQGYCVAMVGDGINDAPALAQADVSFAIGSGTDIAME
;
A
#
# COMPACT_ATOMS: atom_id res chain seq x y z
N MET A 1 5.78 0.18 -30.01
CA MET A 1 7.24 0.34 -30.06
C MET A 1 7.97 -0.45 -28.96
N LYS A 2 7.56 -0.48 -27.70
CA LYS A 2 8.23 -1.27 -26.62
C LYS A 2 8.28 -2.78 -26.89
N CYS A 3 7.19 -3.41 -27.38
CA CYS A 3 7.18 -4.83 -27.73
C CYS A 3 8.17 -5.24 -28.84
N LEU A 4 8.40 -4.36 -29.81
CA LEU A 4 9.38 -4.59 -30.87
C LEU A 4 10.82 -4.53 -30.34
N LYS A 5 11.11 -3.62 -29.41
CA LYS A 5 12.44 -3.50 -28.79
C LYS A 5 12.79 -4.73 -27.96
N TYR A 6 11.84 -5.26 -27.21
CA TYR A 6 11.96 -6.47 -26.40
C TYR A 6 12.26 -7.71 -27.23
N ASN A 7 11.49 -7.98 -28.29
CA ASN A 7 11.76 -9.11 -29.18
C ASN A 7 13.14 -9.00 -29.83
N LYS A 8 13.66 -7.78 -30.05
CA LYS A 8 14.97 -7.53 -30.63
C LYS A 8 16.09 -8.00 -29.70
N ARG A 9 16.09 -7.63 -28.40
CA ARG A 9 17.12 -8.08 -27.43
C ARG A 9 17.18 -9.59 -27.28
N ILE A 10 16.04 -10.26 -27.20
CA ILE A 10 16.01 -11.72 -27.16
C ILE A 10 16.64 -12.33 -28.41
N ILE A 11 16.28 -11.80 -29.59
CA ILE A 11 16.83 -12.28 -30.86
C ILE A 11 18.34 -12.05 -30.91
N GLU A 12 18.85 -10.89 -30.50
CA GLU A 12 20.27 -10.58 -30.46
C GLU A 12 21.04 -11.52 -29.51
N THR A 13 20.50 -11.79 -28.32
CA THR A 13 21.09 -12.74 -27.36
C THR A 13 21.12 -14.16 -27.91
N VAL A 14 20.05 -14.62 -28.56
CA VAL A 14 19.99 -15.95 -29.18
C VAL A 14 20.94 -16.05 -30.38
N LEU A 15 21.00 -15.01 -31.21
CA LEU A 15 21.96 -14.96 -32.33
C LEU A 15 23.40 -14.94 -31.83
N CYS A 16 23.72 -14.18 -30.79
CA CYS A 16 25.03 -14.17 -30.15
C CYS A 16 25.43 -15.57 -29.71
N LEU A 17 24.57 -16.30 -29.00
CA LEU A 17 24.81 -17.70 -28.62
C LEU A 17 25.01 -18.61 -29.85
N GLY A 18 24.15 -18.46 -30.85
CA GLY A 18 24.23 -19.21 -32.10
C GLY A 18 25.57 -19.05 -32.80
N PHE A 19 26.09 -17.82 -32.90
CA PHE A 19 27.42 -17.57 -33.48
C PHE A 19 28.57 -18.07 -32.62
N ILE A 20 28.46 -18.05 -31.27
CA ILE A 20 29.45 -18.66 -30.38
C ILE A 20 29.52 -20.18 -30.61
N LEU A 21 28.35 -20.86 -30.63
CA LEU A 21 28.29 -22.28 -30.88
C LEU A 21 28.84 -22.65 -32.28
N LEU A 22 28.50 -21.86 -33.30
CA LEU A 22 29.02 -22.04 -34.65
C LEU A 22 30.54 -21.86 -34.69
N GLY A 23 31.07 -20.86 -33.97
CA GLY A 23 32.48 -20.60 -33.84
C GLY A 23 33.24 -21.77 -33.19
N LEU A 24 32.68 -22.38 -32.15
CA LEU A 24 33.23 -23.56 -31.48
C LEU A 24 33.30 -24.77 -32.44
N VAL A 25 32.27 -25.00 -33.27
CA VAL A 25 32.25 -26.10 -34.24
C VAL A 25 33.33 -25.91 -35.31
N PHE A 26 33.57 -24.67 -35.76
CA PHE A 26 34.57 -24.39 -36.78
C PHE A 26 36.00 -24.20 -36.22
N LEU A 27 36.19 -24.09 -34.92
CA LEU A 27 37.48 -23.79 -34.29
C LEU A 27 38.58 -24.79 -34.69
N GLU A 28 38.23 -26.07 -34.72
CA GLU A 28 39.20 -27.15 -35.07
C GLU A 28 39.36 -27.37 -36.58
N SER A 29 38.24 -27.22 -37.34
CA SER A 29 38.22 -27.52 -38.78
C SER A 29 38.66 -26.36 -39.66
N GLN A 30 38.25 -25.14 -39.33
CA GLN A 30 38.53 -23.92 -40.09
C GLN A 30 38.66 -22.70 -39.14
N PRO A 31 39.87 -22.49 -38.56
CA PRO A 31 40.07 -21.48 -37.50
C PRO A 31 39.66 -20.05 -37.90
N VAL A 32 39.80 -19.70 -39.17
CA VAL A 32 39.41 -18.35 -39.69
C VAL A 32 37.90 -18.14 -39.58
N TRP A 33 37.08 -19.15 -39.94
CA TRP A 33 35.62 -19.07 -39.82
C TRP A 33 35.16 -19.11 -38.38
N GLY A 34 35.90 -19.88 -37.51
CA GLY A 34 35.66 -19.89 -36.08
C GLY A 34 35.82 -18.49 -35.46
N GLN A 35 36.97 -17.85 -35.75
CA GLN A 35 37.24 -16.48 -35.27
C GLN A 35 36.26 -15.46 -35.83
N ALA A 36 35.90 -15.53 -37.12
CA ALA A 36 34.90 -14.66 -37.72
C ALA A 36 33.54 -14.79 -37.03
N SER A 37 33.14 -16.01 -36.65
CA SER A 37 31.89 -16.25 -35.91
C SER A 37 31.91 -15.64 -34.51
N PHE A 38 33.03 -15.72 -33.78
CA PHE A 38 33.17 -15.07 -32.47
C PHE A 38 33.11 -13.53 -32.58
N ILE A 39 33.74 -12.95 -33.62
CA ILE A 39 33.68 -11.53 -33.90
C ILE A 39 32.24 -11.10 -34.18
N LEU A 40 31.47 -11.87 -34.97
CA LEU A 40 30.08 -11.61 -35.24
C LEU A 40 29.21 -11.68 -33.96
N ALA A 41 29.45 -12.70 -33.14
CA ALA A 41 28.77 -12.82 -31.83
C ALA A 41 29.06 -11.61 -30.95
N PHE A 42 30.31 -11.17 -30.88
CA PHE A 42 30.72 -9.97 -30.15
C PHE A 42 30.04 -8.69 -30.64
N LEU A 43 29.98 -8.48 -31.97
CA LEU A 43 29.36 -7.31 -32.55
C LEU A 43 27.83 -7.29 -32.34
N ILE A 44 27.16 -8.43 -32.51
CA ILE A 44 25.72 -8.54 -32.37
C ILE A 44 25.29 -8.34 -30.91
N GLY A 45 25.92 -9.06 -29.98
CA GLY A 45 25.58 -8.99 -28.55
C GLY A 45 26.06 -7.72 -27.86
N GLY A 46 27.17 -7.11 -28.37
CA GLY A 46 27.78 -5.91 -27.78
C GLY A 46 27.23 -4.57 -28.29
N TYR A 47 26.45 -4.58 -29.38
CA TYR A 47 26.00 -3.34 -30.03
C TYR A 47 25.10 -2.48 -29.13
N GLU A 48 24.05 -3.06 -28.56
CA GLU A 48 23.12 -2.29 -27.70
C GLU A 48 23.79 -1.81 -26.40
N PRO A 49 24.51 -2.68 -25.62
CA PRO A 49 25.22 -2.22 -24.42
C PRO A 49 26.26 -1.12 -24.71
N ALA A 50 27.00 -1.24 -25.80
CA ALA A 50 27.97 -0.22 -26.20
C ALA A 50 27.30 1.12 -26.55
N LEU A 51 26.14 1.06 -27.21
CA LEU A 51 25.39 2.26 -27.58
C LEU A 51 24.74 2.93 -26.35
N GLU A 52 24.22 2.14 -25.40
CA GLU A 52 23.65 2.64 -24.15
C GLU A 52 24.75 3.26 -23.28
N GLY A 53 25.85 2.57 -23.04
CA GLY A 53 26.99 3.11 -22.29
C GLY A 53 27.59 4.38 -22.93
N TRP A 54 27.64 4.45 -24.27
CA TRP A 54 28.09 5.66 -24.98
C TRP A 54 27.15 6.84 -24.80
N LYS A 55 25.84 6.62 -24.87
CA LYS A 55 24.84 7.68 -24.65
C LYS A 55 24.91 8.23 -23.25
N GLU A 56 24.95 7.39 -22.23
CA GLU A 56 25.05 7.83 -20.84
C GLU A 56 26.33 8.62 -20.58
N LEU A 57 27.45 8.15 -21.16
CA LEU A 57 28.72 8.86 -21.04
C LEU A 57 28.69 10.25 -21.66
N VAL A 58 28.06 10.40 -22.86
CA VAL A 58 28.07 11.65 -23.62
C VAL A 58 26.94 12.60 -23.18
N GLU A 59 25.73 12.07 -22.95
CA GLU A 59 24.55 12.87 -22.64
C GLU A 59 24.46 13.20 -21.15
N GLU A 60 24.72 12.22 -20.28
CA GLU A 60 24.56 12.36 -18.84
C GLU A 60 25.89 12.62 -18.10
N ARG A 61 27.04 12.44 -18.79
CA ARG A 61 28.40 12.52 -18.23
C ARG A 61 28.60 11.58 -17.04
N HIS A 62 27.88 10.48 -17.03
CA HIS A 62 27.93 9.45 -16.00
C HIS A 62 28.65 8.22 -16.54
N LEU A 63 29.58 7.66 -15.73
CA LEU A 63 30.28 6.42 -16.04
C LEU A 63 29.53 5.26 -15.38
N ASN A 64 28.84 4.48 -16.18
CA ASN A 64 28.18 3.27 -15.72
C ASN A 64 29.06 2.02 -15.81
N VAL A 65 28.60 0.94 -15.22
CA VAL A 65 29.30 -0.36 -15.19
C VAL A 65 29.42 -0.98 -16.58
N ASP A 66 28.53 -0.66 -17.51
CA ASP A 66 28.49 -1.19 -18.86
C ASP A 66 29.77 -0.82 -19.63
N VAL A 67 30.30 0.38 -19.36
CA VAL A 67 31.58 0.84 -19.92
C VAL A 67 32.73 -0.10 -19.53
N LEU A 68 32.77 -0.57 -18.28
CA LEU A 68 33.82 -1.51 -17.83
C LEU A 68 33.78 -2.82 -18.61
N MET A 69 32.58 -3.33 -18.85
CA MET A 69 32.38 -4.58 -19.58
C MET A 69 32.72 -4.49 -21.05
N VAL A 70 32.29 -3.41 -21.69
CA VAL A 70 32.64 -3.12 -23.10
C VAL A 70 34.16 -3.00 -23.25
N LEU A 71 34.83 -2.29 -22.33
CA LEU A 71 36.28 -2.17 -22.32
C LEU A 71 37.01 -3.52 -22.10
N ALA A 72 36.48 -4.34 -21.18
CA ALA A 72 37.04 -5.69 -20.93
C ALA A 72 36.89 -6.58 -22.16
N ALA A 73 35.73 -6.58 -22.78
CA ALA A 73 35.46 -7.37 -23.99
C ALA A 73 36.30 -6.88 -25.20
N LEU A 74 36.44 -5.58 -25.40
CA LEU A 74 37.33 -4.98 -26.41
C LEU A 74 38.80 -5.36 -26.14
N GLY A 75 39.22 -5.28 -24.87
CA GLY A 75 40.55 -5.66 -24.46
C GLY A 75 40.85 -7.13 -24.76
N ALA A 76 39.93 -8.04 -24.49
CA ALA A 76 40.06 -9.47 -24.85
C ALA A 76 40.19 -9.66 -26.38
N GLY A 77 39.38 -8.91 -27.17
CA GLY A 77 39.46 -8.93 -28.63
C GLY A 77 40.81 -8.45 -29.17
N ILE A 78 41.37 -7.37 -28.61
CA ILE A 78 42.67 -6.79 -29.03
C ILE A 78 43.82 -7.80 -28.86
N ILE A 79 43.79 -8.60 -27.82
CA ILE A 79 44.81 -9.63 -27.56
C ILE A 79 44.52 -10.96 -28.26
N GLY A 80 43.45 -11.05 -29.06
CA GLY A 80 43.09 -12.22 -29.84
C GLY A 80 42.26 -13.28 -29.12
N TYR A 81 41.79 -13.00 -27.90
CA TYR A 81 40.90 -13.89 -27.11
C TYR A 81 39.43 -13.64 -27.44
N TRP A 82 39.08 -13.84 -28.72
CA TRP A 82 37.74 -13.53 -29.25
C TRP A 82 36.63 -14.38 -28.63
N LEU A 83 36.93 -15.65 -28.28
CA LEU A 83 35.94 -16.50 -27.61
C LEU A 83 35.56 -15.97 -26.23
N GLU A 84 36.58 -15.59 -25.44
CA GLU A 84 36.36 -15.05 -24.08
C GLU A 84 35.62 -13.73 -24.14
N GLY A 85 35.98 -12.85 -25.10
CA GLY A 85 35.24 -11.61 -25.32
C GLY A 85 33.79 -11.82 -25.75
N ALA A 86 33.54 -12.78 -26.65
CA ALA A 86 32.17 -13.13 -27.08
C ALA A 86 31.34 -13.75 -25.94
N LEU A 87 31.97 -14.64 -25.11
CA LEU A 87 31.29 -15.22 -23.93
C LEU A 87 30.94 -14.14 -22.90
N LEU A 88 31.84 -13.19 -22.66
CA LEU A 88 31.60 -12.08 -21.74
C LEU A 88 30.39 -11.26 -22.21
N ILE A 89 30.37 -10.86 -23.49
CA ILE A 89 29.24 -10.11 -24.08
C ILE A 89 27.93 -10.94 -24.03
N PHE A 90 28.01 -12.25 -24.29
CA PHE A 90 26.84 -13.12 -24.23
C PHE A 90 26.23 -13.17 -22.82
N ILE A 91 27.08 -13.38 -21.79
CA ILE A 91 26.63 -13.44 -20.38
C ILE A 91 25.95 -12.11 -20.01
N PHE A 92 26.52 -11.02 -20.47
CA PHE A 92 25.95 -9.70 -20.22
C PHE A 92 24.61 -9.47 -20.95
N ALA A 93 24.55 -9.76 -22.25
CA ALA A 93 23.32 -9.68 -23.03
C ALA A 93 22.21 -10.59 -22.45
N LEU A 94 22.59 -11.77 -21.97
CA LEU A 94 21.67 -12.70 -21.30
C LEU A 94 21.15 -12.10 -19.98
N SER A 95 22.05 -11.55 -19.16
CA SER A 95 21.67 -10.89 -17.89
C SER A 95 20.70 -9.75 -18.12
N GLY A 96 20.99 -8.84 -19.03
CA GLY A 96 20.10 -7.72 -19.37
C GLY A 96 18.76 -8.18 -19.95
N THR A 97 18.77 -9.24 -20.76
CA THR A 97 17.53 -9.84 -21.29
C THR A 97 16.68 -10.44 -20.17
N LEU A 98 17.28 -11.15 -19.21
CA LEU A 98 16.57 -11.72 -18.06
C LEU A 98 16.02 -10.65 -17.14
N GLU A 99 16.77 -9.57 -16.92
CA GLU A 99 16.32 -8.41 -16.16
C GLU A 99 15.10 -7.75 -16.82
N GLU A 100 15.15 -7.49 -18.13
CA GLU A 100 14.02 -6.90 -18.87
C GLU A 100 12.80 -7.83 -18.86
N LEU A 101 12.99 -9.14 -18.91
CA LEU A 101 11.93 -10.15 -18.73
C LEU A 101 11.27 -10.07 -17.37
N ALA A 102 12.08 -9.99 -16.30
CA ALA A 102 11.57 -9.88 -14.94
C ALA A 102 10.79 -8.58 -14.73
N MET A 103 11.33 -7.46 -15.24
CA MET A 103 10.67 -6.15 -15.23
C MET A 103 9.32 -6.18 -15.97
N LYS A 104 9.31 -6.75 -17.17
CA LYS A 104 8.09 -6.87 -17.98
C LYS A 104 7.03 -7.71 -17.29
N LYS A 105 7.40 -8.87 -16.74
CA LYS A 105 6.47 -9.74 -16.02
C LYS A 105 5.84 -9.02 -14.82
N SER A 106 6.60 -8.18 -14.13
CA SER A 106 6.09 -7.36 -13.03
C SER A 106 5.14 -6.26 -13.55
N GLN A 107 5.48 -5.59 -14.66
CA GLN A 107 4.62 -4.59 -15.31
C GLN A 107 3.35 -5.20 -15.89
N ASP A 108 3.44 -6.37 -16.55
CA ASP A 108 2.27 -7.07 -17.11
C ASP A 108 1.27 -7.47 -16.01
N ALA A 109 1.75 -7.81 -14.82
CA ALA A 109 0.91 -8.10 -13.67
C ALA A 109 0.10 -6.88 -13.20
N ILE A 110 0.66 -5.68 -13.28
CA ILE A 110 -0.02 -4.42 -12.97
C ILE A 110 -0.96 -4.02 -14.12
N THR A 111 -0.53 -4.21 -15.37
CA THR A 111 -1.36 -3.96 -16.55
C THR A 111 -2.58 -4.89 -16.58
N ALA A 112 -2.46 -6.12 -16.08
CA ALA A 112 -3.59 -7.03 -15.94
C ALA A 112 -4.64 -6.52 -14.95
N LEU A 113 -4.23 -5.82 -13.88
CA LEU A 113 -5.17 -5.11 -13.00
C LEU A 113 -5.91 -4.01 -13.77
N MET A 114 -5.23 -3.29 -14.66
CA MET A 114 -5.84 -2.24 -15.49
C MET A 114 -6.84 -2.77 -16.53
N ALA A 115 -6.68 -4.02 -16.97
CA ALA A 115 -7.56 -4.65 -17.96
C ALA A 115 -8.92 -5.12 -17.40
N LEU A 116 -9.13 -5.01 -16.08
CA LEU A 116 -10.39 -5.39 -15.42
C LEU A 116 -11.52 -4.39 -15.64
N ARG A 117 -11.19 -3.18 -16.04
CA ARG A 117 -12.18 -2.17 -16.35
C ARG A 117 -12.67 -2.34 -17.78
N PRO A 118 -14.00 -2.43 -18.01
CA PRO A 118 -14.52 -2.48 -19.37
C PRO A 118 -14.31 -1.15 -20.09
N ASP A 119 -13.89 -1.22 -21.34
CA ASP A 119 -13.73 -0.04 -22.19
C ASP A 119 -15.07 0.61 -22.53
N LYS A 120 -16.18 -0.15 -22.42
CA LYS A 120 -17.52 0.27 -22.79
C LYS A 120 -18.52 0.08 -21.66
N ALA A 121 -19.52 0.95 -21.61
CA ALA A 121 -20.60 0.97 -20.63
C ALA A 121 -21.97 1.09 -21.31
N TRP A 122 -23.02 0.60 -20.65
CA TRP A 122 -24.39 0.77 -21.09
C TRP A 122 -25.04 1.95 -20.36
N ARG A 123 -25.17 3.08 -21.06
CA ARG A 123 -25.83 4.28 -20.54
C ARG A 123 -27.34 4.18 -20.76
N ILE A 124 -28.12 4.53 -19.74
CA ILE A 124 -29.58 4.59 -19.79
C ILE A 124 -29.98 6.02 -20.20
N LEU A 125 -30.59 6.16 -21.35
CA LEU A 125 -31.10 7.44 -21.83
C LEU A 125 -32.42 7.83 -21.13
N SER A 126 -32.84 9.09 -21.28
CA SER A 126 -34.07 9.63 -20.67
C SER A 126 -35.35 8.92 -21.15
N ASP A 127 -35.33 8.25 -22.30
CA ASP A 127 -36.42 7.44 -22.85
C ASP A 127 -36.37 5.96 -22.39
N GLY A 128 -35.37 5.60 -21.57
CA GLY A 128 -35.16 4.24 -21.07
C GLY A 128 -34.39 3.31 -22.03
N GLN A 129 -33.99 3.80 -23.21
CA GLN A 129 -33.16 3.02 -24.12
C GLN A 129 -31.72 2.93 -23.61
N LEU A 130 -31.02 1.82 -24.00
CA LEU A 130 -29.63 1.59 -23.66
C LEU A 130 -28.74 2.00 -24.84
N GLU A 131 -27.77 2.86 -24.55
CA GLU A 131 -26.73 3.26 -25.49
C GLU A 131 -25.38 2.71 -25.03
N GLU A 132 -24.63 2.08 -25.94
CA GLU A 132 -23.26 1.68 -25.67
C GLU A 132 -22.33 2.87 -25.86
N VAL A 133 -21.60 3.27 -24.80
CA VAL A 133 -20.68 4.40 -24.81
C VAL A 133 -19.29 3.95 -24.34
N GLU A 134 -18.25 4.63 -24.81
CA GLU A 134 -16.91 4.43 -24.24
C GLU A 134 -16.91 4.89 -22.77
N THR A 135 -16.24 4.13 -21.90
CA THR A 135 -16.19 4.46 -20.46
C THR A 135 -15.53 5.83 -20.22
N GLY A 136 -14.65 6.25 -21.15
CA GLY A 136 -14.00 7.56 -21.14
C GLY A 136 -14.94 8.76 -21.33
N ASP A 137 -16.10 8.54 -21.92
CA ASP A 137 -17.07 9.60 -22.26
C ASP A 137 -18.19 9.74 -21.20
N LEU A 138 -18.09 8.96 -20.11
CA LEU A 138 -19.08 9.01 -19.03
C LEU A 138 -18.92 10.29 -18.21
N MET A 139 -20.07 10.90 -17.86
CA MET A 139 -20.14 12.10 -17.05
C MET A 139 -20.83 11.84 -15.71
N ILE A 140 -20.52 12.68 -14.71
CA ILE A 140 -21.20 12.63 -13.41
C ILE A 140 -22.70 12.87 -13.63
N GLY A 141 -23.52 11.98 -13.08
CA GLY A 141 -24.98 11.98 -13.24
C GLY A 141 -25.50 11.02 -14.31
N ASP A 142 -24.63 10.45 -15.16
CA ASP A 142 -25.04 9.42 -16.11
C ASP A 142 -25.58 8.19 -15.37
N ARG A 143 -26.67 7.63 -15.87
CA ARG A 143 -27.25 6.39 -15.35
C ARG A 143 -26.76 5.23 -16.19
N LEU A 144 -26.24 4.19 -15.54
CA LEU A 144 -25.64 3.04 -16.18
C LEU A 144 -26.35 1.76 -15.79
N ARG A 145 -26.39 0.81 -16.70
CA ARG A 145 -26.84 -0.56 -16.47
C ARG A 145 -25.69 -1.53 -16.56
N VAL A 146 -25.50 -2.34 -15.52
CA VAL A 146 -24.45 -3.38 -15.45
C VAL A 146 -25.12 -4.73 -15.37
N LYS A 147 -24.94 -5.56 -16.40
CA LYS A 147 -25.53 -6.90 -16.48
C LYS A 147 -24.76 -7.88 -15.58
N LYS A 148 -25.41 -8.97 -15.21
CA LYS A 148 -24.76 -10.07 -14.49
C LYS A 148 -23.52 -10.57 -15.24
N GLY A 149 -22.40 -10.75 -14.52
CA GLY A 149 -21.13 -11.18 -15.09
C GLY A 149 -20.34 -10.08 -15.79
N GLN A 150 -20.80 -8.83 -15.76
CA GLN A 150 -20.06 -7.68 -16.27
C GLN A 150 -19.36 -6.92 -15.14
N ALA A 151 -18.20 -6.36 -15.46
CA ALA A 151 -17.52 -5.46 -14.53
C ALA A 151 -18.20 -4.08 -14.54
N VAL A 152 -18.24 -3.44 -13.37
CA VAL A 152 -18.69 -2.08 -13.17
C VAL A 152 -17.73 -1.12 -13.89
N PRO A 153 -18.21 -0.22 -14.76
CA PRO A 153 -17.32 0.58 -15.60
C PRO A 153 -16.66 1.76 -14.86
N ILE A 154 -17.33 2.33 -13.88
CA ILE A 154 -16.89 3.55 -13.16
C ILE A 154 -17.53 3.59 -11.77
N ASP A 155 -16.93 4.35 -10.84
CA ASP A 155 -17.45 4.51 -9.48
C ASP A 155 -18.78 5.28 -9.49
N GLY A 156 -19.73 4.84 -8.66
CA GLY A 156 -21.04 5.44 -8.59
C GLY A 156 -21.84 5.00 -7.38
N LYS A 157 -23.14 5.31 -7.37
CA LYS A 157 -24.09 4.86 -6.36
C LYS A 157 -25.13 3.93 -6.97
N LEU A 158 -25.47 2.88 -6.23
CA LEU A 158 -26.52 1.95 -6.63
C LEU A 158 -27.88 2.64 -6.68
N ILE A 159 -28.64 2.43 -7.76
CA ILE A 159 -30.04 2.86 -7.89
C ILE A 159 -30.97 1.68 -7.62
N SER A 160 -30.60 0.47 -8.06
CA SER A 160 -31.38 -0.74 -7.79
C SER A 160 -31.47 -1.01 -6.27
N ASP A 161 -32.55 -1.64 -5.84
CA ASP A 161 -32.80 -1.92 -4.42
C ASP A 161 -31.70 -2.77 -3.77
N TRP A 162 -31.10 -3.67 -4.56
CA TRP A 162 -30.06 -4.59 -4.10
C TRP A 162 -29.12 -5.02 -5.24
N ALA A 163 -27.84 -5.23 -4.90
CA ALA A 163 -26.85 -5.83 -5.80
C ALA A 163 -25.83 -6.66 -5.01
N SER A 164 -25.29 -7.72 -5.63
CA SER A 164 -24.16 -8.48 -5.08
C SER A 164 -22.97 -8.32 -6.00
N LEU A 165 -21.85 -7.80 -5.47
CA LEU A 165 -20.66 -7.44 -6.21
C LEU A 165 -19.44 -8.21 -5.67
N ASP A 166 -18.68 -8.83 -6.55
CA ASP A 166 -17.36 -9.36 -6.22
C ASP A 166 -16.35 -8.19 -6.27
N GLU A 167 -15.95 -7.76 -5.09
CA GLU A 167 -15.01 -6.66 -4.88
C GLU A 167 -13.58 -7.16 -4.62
N ALA A 168 -13.31 -8.47 -4.71
CA ALA A 168 -12.03 -9.08 -4.34
C ALA A 168 -10.82 -8.46 -5.05
N MET A 169 -11.01 -7.99 -6.29
CA MET A 169 -9.94 -7.35 -7.07
C MET A 169 -9.61 -5.92 -6.62
N VAL A 170 -10.50 -5.27 -5.87
CA VAL A 170 -10.34 -3.89 -5.40
C VAL A 170 -10.06 -3.87 -3.89
N THR A 171 -10.84 -4.63 -3.12
CA THR A 171 -10.76 -4.67 -1.66
C THR A 171 -9.87 -5.80 -1.12
N GLY A 172 -9.64 -6.85 -1.93
CA GLY A 172 -8.95 -8.06 -1.51
C GLY A 172 -9.85 -9.07 -0.77
N GLU A 173 -11.11 -8.74 -0.49
CA GLU A 173 -12.04 -9.63 0.21
C GLU A 173 -12.66 -10.65 -0.76
N PRO A 174 -12.55 -11.97 -0.49
CA PRO A 174 -13.01 -13.00 -1.43
C PRO A 174 -14.53 -13.24 -1.40
N ILE A 175 -15.25 -12.66 -0.45
CA ILE A 175 -16.70 -12.81 -0.29
C ILE A 175 -17.38 -11.66 -1.02
N PRO A 176 -18.34 -11.93 -1.95
CA PRO A 176 -19.09 -10.87 -2.60
C PRO A 176 -19.81 -9.96 -1.59
N ALA A 177 -19.71 -8.66 -1.82
CA ALA A 177 -20.36 -7.65 -1.00
C ALA A 177 -21.80 -7.42 -1.46
N ASP A 178 -22.75 -7.48 -0.55
CA ASP A 178 -24.14 -7.12 -0.80
C ASP A 178 -24.32 -5.62 -0.57
N LYS A 179 -24.92 -4.95 -1.57
CA LYS A 179 -25.13 -3.49 -1.58
C LYS A 179 -26.62 -3.19 -1.64
N ALA A 180 -27.05 -2.17 -0.90
CA ALA A 180 -28.40 -1.60 -0.94
C ALA A 180 -28.48 -0.33 -1.80
N ALA A 181 -29.69 0.12 -2.13
CA ALA A 181 -29.87 1.37 -2.86
C ALA A 181 -29.21 2.56 -2.15
N GLY A 182 -28.39 3.31 -2.88
CA GLY A 182 -27.61 4.45 -2.38
C GLY A 182 -26.19 4.11 -1.96
N ASP A 183 -25.83 2.83 -1.83
CA ASP A 183 -24.47 2.39 -1.50
C ASP A 183 -23.50 2.68 -2.64
N LEU A 184 -22.22 2.82 -2.25
CA LEU A 184 -21.12 3.01 -3.19
C LEU A 184 -20.84 1.72 -3.97
N VAL A 185 -20.77 1.85 -5.29
CA VAL A 185 -20.40 0.82 -6.25
C VAL A 185 -19.07 1.21 -6.88
N LEU A 186 -18.06 0.36 -6.76
CA LEU A 186 -16.71 0.65 -7.22
C LEU A 186 -16.48 0.14 -8.65
N GLY A 187 -15.86 0.96 -9.48
CA GLY A 187 -15.43 0.59 -10.83
C GLY A 187 -14.39 -0.54 -10.78
N GLY A 188 -14.52 -1.50 -11.70
CA GLY A 188 -13.66 -2.69 -11.76
C GLY A 188 -14.16 -3.88 -10.93
N THR A 189 -15.20 -3.73 -10.11
CA THR A 189 -15.86 -4.84 -9.39
C THR A 189 -16.76 -5.62 -10.33
N LEU A 190 -16.99 -6.91 -10.07
CA LEU A 190 -17.78 -7.79 -10.94
C LEU A 190 -19.20 -7.97 -10.39
N ASN A 191 -20.23 -7.67 -11.19
CA ASN A 191 -21.59 -7.96 -10.80
C ASN A 191 -21.87 -9.47 -10.86
N VAL A 192 -21.97 -10.10 -9.69
CA VAL A 192 -22.30 -11.54 -9.55
C VAL A 192 -23.79 -11.79 -9.30
N GLY A 193 -24.54 -10.73 -8.96
CA GLY A 193 -25.98 -10.74 -8.70
C GLY A 193 -26.84 -10.63 -9.96
N ALA A 194 -28.01 -10.00 -9.81
CA ALA A 194 -28.88 -9.62 -10.92
C ALA A 194 -28.34 -8.39 -11.68
N GLU A 195 -29.00 -8.01 -12.77
CA GLU A 195 -28.75 -6.75 -13.46
C GLU A 195 -28.97 -5.58 -12.50
N LEU A 196 -28.07 -4.61 -12.48
CA LEU A 196 -28.16 -3.44 -11.61
C LEU A 196 -28.13 -2.13 -12.40
N ASP A 197 -28.80 -1.13 -11.87
CA ASP A 197 -28.72 0.25 -12.34
C ASP A 197 -27.97 1.09 -11.31
N MET A 198 -27.09 1.97 -11.78
CA MET A 198 -26.28 2.86 -10.95
C MET A 198 -26.20 4.26 -11.55
N VAL A 199 -25.81 5.25 -10.75
CA VAL A 199 -25.51 6.61 -11.20
C VAL A 199 -24.04 6.93 -10.97
N VAL A 200 -23.40 7.52 -11.98
CA VAL A 200 -22.00 7.97 -11.91
C VAL A 200 -21.87 9.13 -10.93
N THR A 201 -20.96 9.05 -9.97
CA THR A 201 -20.76 10.08 -8.93
C THR A 201 -19.42 10.78 -9.01
N VAL A 202 -18.43 10.21 -9.72
CA VAL A 202 -17.09 10.78 -9.84
C VAL A 202 -16.63 10.80 -11.30
N ALA A 203 -15.71 11.71 -11.63
CA ALA A 203 -15.06 11.71 -12.95
C ALA A 203 -14.11 10.50 -13.10
N GLN A 204 -13.81 10.14 -14.34
CA GLN A 204 -12.97 8.97 -14.64
C GLN A 204 -11.60 9.01 -13.98
N GLU A 205 -10.98 10.18 -13.94
CA GLU A 205 -9.63 10.41 -13.35
C GLU A 205 -9.63 10.38 -11.82
N ASP A 206 -10.79 10.60 -11.20
CA ASP A 206 -10.98 10.63 -9.74
C ASP A 206 -11.47 9.31 -9.16
N THR A 207 -11.72 8.30 -10.01
CA THR A 207 -12.14 6.97 -9.53
C THR A 207 -11.06 6.37 -8.63
N LEU A 208 -11.48 5.57 -7.64
CA LEU A 208 -10.55 4.83 -6.77
C LEU A 208 -9.55 4.03 -7.60
N PHE A 209 -10.02 3.40 -8.68
CA PHE A 209 -9.17 2.63 -9.59
C PHE A 209 -8.14 3.50 -10.33
N ALA A 210 -8.50 4.70 -10.80
CA ALA A 210 -7.55 5.62 -11.43
C ALA A 210 -6.48 6.11 -10.44
N LYS A 211 -6.87 6.41 -9.20
CA LYS A 211 -5.95 6.74 -8.11
C LYS A 211 -4.98 5.58 -7.81
N ILE A 212 -5.47 4.34 -7.73
CA ILE A 212 -4.64 3.12 -7.57
C ILE A 212 -3.60 3.03 -8.68
N VAL A 213 -4.02 3.16 -9.94
CA VAL A 213 -3.12 3.08 -11.10
C VAL A 213 -2.08 4.19 -11.07
N ALA A 214 -2.48 5.42 -10.72
CA ALA A 214 -1.57 6.56 -10.60
C ALA A 214 -0.52 6.32 -9.51
N LEU A 215 -0.92 5.87 -8.32
CA LEU A 215 -0.03 5.54 -7.21
C LEU A 215 0.95 4.43 -7.57
N VAL A 216 0.47 3.36 -8.22
CA VAL A 216 1.35 2.26 -8.67
C VAL A 216 2.36 2.74 -9.72
N LYS A 217 1.95 3.59 -10.68
CA LYS A 217 2.87 4.20 -11.65
C LYS A 217 3.90 5.11 -10.97
N GLN A 218 3.46 5.91 -10.01
CA GLN A 218 4.34 6.77 -9.21
C GLN A 218 5.34 5.92 -8.41
N ALA A 219 4.86 4.85 -7.75
CA ALA A 219 5.69 3.94 -6.99
C ALA A 219 6.76 3.26 -7.85
N GLN A 220 6.43 2.90 -9.08
CA GLN A 220 7.39 2.33 -10.05
C GLN A 220 8.48 3.31 -10.47
N GLY A 221 8.17 4.62 -10.49
CA GLY A 221 9.13 5.67 -10.82
C GLY A 221 10.09 6.01 -9.67
N GLN A 222 9.77 5.64 -8.44
CA GLN A 222 10.61 5.90 -7.28
C GLN A 222 11.59 4.74 -7.05
N LYS A 223 12.89 5.06 -7.16
CA LYS A 223 13.98 4.09 -6.91
C LYS A 223 14.02 3.71 -5.43
N SER A 224 14.40 2.47 -5.15
CA SER A 224 14.65 2.03 -3.78
C SER A 224 15.87 2.75 -3.20
N ARG A 225 15.96 2.80 -1.87
CA ARG A 225 17.12 3.38 -1.17
C ARG A 225 18.42 2.68 -1.56
N VAL A 226 18.36 1.34 -1.69
CA VAL A 226 19.51 0.52 -2.12
C VAL A 226 19.90 0.85 -3.55
N SER A 227 18.94 0.95 -4.49
CA SER A 227 19.21 1.35 -5.87
C SER A 227 19.84 2.74 -5.96
N SER A 228 19.34 3.71 -5.19
CA SER A 228 19.89 5.08 -5.16
C SER A 228 21.30 5.12 -4.56
N LEU A 229 21.59 4.31 -3.53
CA LEU A 229 22.94 4.19 -2.97
C LEU A 229 23.92 3.58 -3.98
N ILE A 230 23.49 2.55 -4.69
CA ILE A 230 24.31 1.89 -5.74
C ILE A 230 24.65 2.91 -6.83
N GLU A 231 23.67 3.64 -7.36
CA GLU A 231 23.90 4.65 -8.40
C GLU A 231 24.82 5.78 -7.93
N ASN A 232 24.67 6.27 -6.70
CA ASN A 232 25.55 7.30 -6.15
C ASN A 232 26.99 6.82 -5.97
N LEU A 233 27.20 5.54 -5.71
CA LEU A 233 28.54 4.94 -5.55
C LEU A 233 29.13 4.52 -6.89
N GLU A 234 28.30 4.23 -7.88
CA GLU A 234 28.68 3.65 -9.17
C GLU A 234 29.73 4.48 -9.91
N ASP A 235 29.48 5.77 -10.07
CA ASP A 235 30.39 6.67 -10.80
C ASP A 235 31.79 6.75 -10.13
N GLY A 236 31.83 6.85 -8.82
CA GLY A 236 33.09 6.84 -8.06
C GLY A 236 33.81 5.50 -8.14
N TYR A 237 33.06 4.41 -8.06
CA TYR A 237 33.58 3.04 -8.16
C TYR A 237 34.14 2.76 -9.55
N VAL A 238 33.42 3.09 -10.62
CA VAL A 238 33.88 2.90 -12.00
C VAL A 238 35.15 3.69 -12.27
N LYS A 239 35.24 4.95 -11.83
CA LYS A 239 36.48 5.76 -11.93
C LYS A 239 37.64 5.12 -11.18
N ALA A 240 37.38 4.58 -9.97
CA ALA A 240 38.41 3.91 -9.19
C ALA A 240 38.92 2.64 -9.91
N VAL A 241 38.04 1.82 -10.47
CA VAL A 241 38.39 0.62 -11.23
C VAL A 241 39.18 0.97 -12.50
N LEU A 242 38.73 2.00 -13.24
CA LEU A 242 39.44 2.48 -14.45
C LEU A 242 40.85 2.98 -14.16
N PHE A 243 41.10 3.50 -12.96
CA PHE A 243 42.45 3.89 -12.52
C PHE A 243 43.24 2.69 -12.01
N LEU A 244 42.61 1.82 -11.22
CA LEU A 244 43.27 0.67 -10.57
C LEU A 244 43.75 -0.37 -11.56
N VAL A 245 42.97 -0.68 -12.60
CA VAL A 245 43.30 -1.74 -13.57
C VAL A 245 44.55 -1.42 -14.38
N PRO A 246 44.73 -0.25 -15.01
CA PRO A 246 46.00 0.09 -15.66
C PRO A 246 47.17 0.11 -14.69
N THR A 247 46.97 0.61 -13.48
CA THR A 247 48.00 0.62 -12.43
C THR A 247 48.40 -0.81 -12.06
N PHE A 248 47.43 -1.72 -11.92
CA PHE A 248 47.68 -3.15 -11.69
C PHE A 248 48.49 -3.79 -12.82
N ILE A 249 48.10 -3.55 -14.08
CA ILE A 249 48.80 -4.10 -15.25
C ILE A 249 50.28 -3.69 -15.23
N VAL A 250 50.57 -2.42 -15.00
CA VAL A 250 51.92 -1.88 -14.91
C VAL A 250 52.68 -2.46 -13.72
N ALA A 251 52.04 -2.44 -12.53
CA ALA A 251 52.67 -2.93 -11.31
C ALA A 251 53.06 -4.40 -11.40
N VAL A 252 52.17 -5.25 -11.92
CA VAL A 252 52.44 -6.70 -12.04
C VAL A 252 53.56 -6.99 -13.06
N HIS A 253 53.58 -6.23 -14.16
CA HIS A 253 54.69 -6.35 -15.13
C HIS A 253 56.05 -6.07 -14.47
N PHE A 254 56.17 -4.91 -13.78
CA PHE A 254 57.45 -4.49 -13.20
C PHE A 254 57.81 -5.19 -11.88
N LEU A 255 56.86 -5.51 -11.03
CA LEU A 255 57.11 -6.09 -9.70
C LEU A 255 57.18 -7.61 -9.74
N LEU A 256 56.37 -8.28 -10.58
CA LEU A 256 56.32 -9.74 -10.68
C LEU A 256 57.00 -10.30 -11.93
N GLY A 257 57.44 -9.43 -12.83
CA GLY A 257 58.15 -9.85 -14.06
C GLY A 257 57.26 -10.57 -15.09
N TRP A 258 55.92 -10.37 -15.05
CA TRP A 258 55.04 -10.98 -16.01
C TRP A 258 55.18 -10.35 -17.39
N SER A 259 54.84 -11.10 -18.46
CA SER A 259 54.79 -10.53 -19.79
C SER A 259 53.72 -9.45 -19.89
N TRP A 260 53.87 -8.47 -20.80
CA TRP A 260 52.87 -7.47 -21.04
C TRP A 260 51.52 -8.08 -21.44
N LEU A 261 51.54 -9.18 -22.20
CA LEU A 261 50.35 -9.87 -22.65
C LEU A 261 49.61 -10.50 -21.44
N ASP A 262 50.34 -11.22 -20.56
CA ASP A 262 49.73 -11.82 -19.37
C ASP A 262 49.22 -10.77 -18.38
N SER A 263 49.97 -9.69 -18.19
CA SER A 263 49.56 -8.58 -17.32
C SER A 263 48.29 -7.93 -17.83
N PHE A 264 48.21 -7.65 -19.12
CA PHE A 264 47.02 -7.06 -19.76
C PHE A 264 45.82 -8.02 -19.70
N TYR A 265 46.00 -9.32 -20.03
CA TYR A 265 44.96 -10.34 -19.94
C TYR A 265 44.34 -10.41 -18.53
N ARG A 266 45.19 -10.46 -17.50
CA ARG A 266 44.70 -10.48 -16.11
C ARG A 266 44.07 -9.15 -15.68
N GLY A 267 44.52 -8.03 -16.22
CA GLY A 267 43.87 -6.75 -16.06
C GLY A 267 42.44 -6.74 -16.63
N MET A 268 42.25 -7.39 -17.80
CA MET A 268 40.90 -7.53 -18.39
C MET A 268 40.00 -8.44 -17.56
N ILE A 269 40.53 -9.52 -17.00
CA ILE A 269 39.79 -10.36 -16.05
C ILE A 269 39.40 -9.54 -14.81
N LEU A 270 40.35 -8.78 -14.26
CA LEU A 270 40.05 -7.92 -13.10
C LEU A 270 38.94 -6.93 -13.41
N LEU A 271 38.96 -6.30 -14.59
CA LEU A 271 37.93 -5.37 -15.06
C LEU A 271 36.55 -6.04 -15.14
N THR A 272 36.49 -7.28 -15.62
CA THR A 272 35.27 -8.09 -15.69
C THR A 272 34.71 -8.43 -14.31
N VAL A 273 35.58 -8.92 -13.41
CA VAL A 273 35.18 -9.36 -12.06
C VAL A 273 34.80 -8.18 -11.18
N ALA A 274 35.36 -6.99 -11.42
CA ALA A 274 35.06 -5.76 -10.72
C ALA A 274 33.68 -5.16 -11.12
N SER A 275 32.88 -5.81 -11.97
CA SER A 275 31.56 -5.31 -12.33
C SER A 275 30.51 -5.67 -11.27
N PRO A 276 29.78 -4.70 -10.67
CA PRO A 276 28.73 -4.96 -9.68
C PRO A 276 27.35 -5.25 -10.30
N CYS A 277 27.28 -5.64 -11.59
CA CYS A 277 26.02 -5.83 -12.33
C CYS A 277 25.00 -6.73 -11.61
N ALA A 278 25.46 -7.79 -10.94
CA ALA A 278 24.59 -8.71 -10.21
C ALA A 278 23.86 -8.00 -9.03
N LEU A 279 24.50 -7.01 -8.41
CA LEU A 279 23.90 -6.24 -7.32
C LEU A 279 22.78 -5.31 -7.85
N VAL A 280 23.05 -4.61 -8.94
CA VAL A 280 22.07 -3.73 -9.60
C VAL A 280 20.89 -4.55 -10.12
N ALA A 281 21.15 -5.63 -10.84
CA ALA A 281 20.13 -6.49 -11.44
C ALA A 281 19.25 -7.22 -10.42
N SER A 282 19.67 -7.36 -9.15
CA SER A 282 18.90 -8.08 -8.13
C SER A 282 17.88 -7.20 -7.40
N SER A 283 18.17 -5.91 -7.19
CA SER A 283 17.35 -5.02 -6.34
C SER A 283 16.06 -4.59 -7.00
N THR A 284 16.11 -4.07 -8.21
CA THR A 284 14.96 -3.49 -8.92
C THR A 284 13.83 -4.51 -9.18
N PRO A 285 14.08 -5.70 -9.75
CA PRO A 285 13.02 -6.69 -9.96
C PRO A 285 12.39 -7.19 -8.66
N ALA A 286 13.15 -7.31 -7.57
CA ALA A 286 12.63 -7.72 -6.27
C ALA A 286 11.63 -6.72 -5.72
N VAL A 287 11.98 -5.44 -5.72
CA VAL A 287 11.10 -4.34 -5.27
C VAL A 287 9.82 -4.27 -6.12
N LEU A 288 9.94 -4.35 -7.45
CA LEU A 288 8.77 -4.31 -8.34
C LEU A 288 7.86 -5.53 -8.16
N ALA A 289 8.44 -6.72 -7.93
CA ALA A 289 7.67 -7.92 -7.63
C ALA A 289 6.92 -7.78 -6.30
N ALA A 290 7.55 -7.18 -5.28
CA ALA A 290 6.92 -6.90 -3.99
C ALA A 290 5.77 -5.90 -4.12
N ILE A 291 5.96 -4.78 -4.82
CA ILE A 291 4.91 -3.79 -5.10
C ILE A 291 3.75 -4.44 -5.86
N SER A 292 4.05 -5.22 -6.90
CA SER A 292 3.03 -5.93 -7.69
C SER A 292 2.25 -6.94 -6.84
N ARG A 293 2.92 -7.65 -5.93
CA ARG A 293 2.27 -8.58 -5.01
C ARG A 293 1.38 -7.85 -4.01
N ALA A 294 1.87 -6.77 -3.40
CA ALA A 294 1.12 -5.93 -2.47
C ALA A 294 -0.16 -5.39 -3.12
N ALA A 295 -0.06 -4.85 -4.34
CA ALA A 295 -1.21 -4.32 -5.08
C ALA A 295 -2.29 -5.40 -5.33
N ARG A 296 -1.89 -6.65 -5.64
CA ARG A 296 -2.83 -7.78 -5.80
C ARG A 296 -3.50 -8.21 -4.49
N MET A 297 -2.95 -7.83 -3.35
CA MET A 297 -3.52 -8.08 -2.03
C MET A 297 -4.30 -6.87 -1.49
N GLY A 298 -4.60 -5.87 -2.35
CA GLY A 298 -5.30 -4.66 -1.95
C GLY A 298 -4.42 -3.64 -1.21
N VAL A 299 -3.08 -3.86 -1.16
CA VAL A 299 -2.14 -2.95 -0.49
C VAL A 299 -1.43 -2.07 -1.51
N MET A 300 -1.68 -0.77 -1.46
CA MET A 300 -1.04 0.22 -2.33
C MET A 300 0.24 0.75 -1.70
N VAL A 301 1.34 0.68 -2.45
CA VAL A 301 2.66 1.13 -2.00
C VAL A 301 3.07 2.38 -2.76
N LYS A 302 3.40 3.46 -2.06
CA LYS A 302 3.77 4.75 -2.66
C LYS A 302 5.18 4.76 -3.28
N GLY A 303 6.03 3.77 -3.02
CA GLY A 303 7.37 3.74 -3.63
C GLY A 303 8.25 2.57 -3.19
N GLY A 304 9.30 2.30 -3.98
CA GLY A 304 10.27 1.25 -3.69
C GLY A 304 11.03 1.45 -2.36
N GLN A 305 11.24 2.70 -1.96
CA GLN A 305 11.89 3.04 -0.70
C GLN A 305 11.12 2.51 0.51
N ILE A 306 9.79 2.52 0.45
CA ILE A 306 8.94 1.99 1.53
C ILE A 306 9.14 0.47 1.67
N MET A 307 9.29 -0.25 0.55
CA MET A 307 9.57 -1.70 0.58
C MET A 307 10.88 -2.04 1.29
N ASP A 308 11.92 -1.22 1.12
CA ASP A 308 13.18 -1.38 1.84
C ASP A 308 13.00 -1.11 3.34
N GLN A 309 12.26 -0.05 3.69
CA GLN A 309 12.04 0.36 5.09
C GLN A 309 11.17 -0.63 5.88
N ILE A 310 10.18 -1.28 5.24
CA ILE A 310 9.34 -2.30 5.90
C ILE A 310 10.20 -3.41 6.49
N GLY A 311 11.31 -3.80 5.83
CA GLY A 311 12.23 -4.82 6.32
C GLY A 311 12.98 -4.46 7.60
N ASP A 312 13.10 -3.16 7.90
CA ASP A 312 13.81 -2.64 9.07
C ASP A 312 12.87 -2.40 10.28
N VAL A 313 11.54 -2.48 10.07
CA VAL A 313 10.54 -2.24 11.13
C VAL A 313 10.69 -3.23 12.26
N ASN A 314 10.83 -2.71 13.49
CA ASN A 314 10.92 -3.51 14.71
C ASN A 314 9.88 -3.12 15.77
N LEU A 315 9.09 -2.06 15.51
CA LEU A 315 7.96 -1.65 16.33
C LEU A 315 6.79 -1.25 15.42
N VAL A 316 5.61 -1.84 15.67
CA VAL A 316 4.36 -1.44 15.02
C VAL A 316 3.44 -0.79 16.04
N VAL A 317 3.04 0.42 15.75
CA VAL A 317 2.05 1.17 16.51
C VAL A 317 0.71 1.10 15.79
N MET A 318 -0.33 0.66 16.46
CA MET A 318 -1.67 0.51 15.88
C MET A 318 -2.67 1.37 16.63
N ASP A 319 -3.49 2.12 15.90
CA ASP A 319 -4.68 2.70 16.50
C ASP A 319 -5.69 1.60 16.86
N LYS A 320 -6.54 1.85 17.83
CA LYS A 320 -7.58 0.90 18.22
C LYS A 320 -8.74 0.91 17.21
N THR A 321 -9.39 2.08 17.07
CA THR A 321 -10.66 2.24 16.37
C THR A 321 -10.49 2.16 14.86
N GLY A 322 -11.27 1.31 14.17
CA GLY A 322 -11.16 1.14 12.72
C GLY A 322 -9.92 0.35 12.26
N THR A 323 -8.89 0.23 13.10
CA THR A 323 -7.65 -0.52 12.82
C THR A 323 -7.71 -1.92 13.43
N LEU A 324 -7.63 -2.04 14.75
CA LEU A 324 -7.76 -3.32 15.47
C LEU A 324 -9.21 -3.74 15.64
N THR A 325 -10.14 -2.78 15.65
CA THR A 325 -11.58 -2.99 15.78
C THR A 325 -12.27 -2.63 14.46
N GLN A 326 -13.56 -2.98 14.36
CA GLN A 326 -14.36 -2.73 13.14
C GLN A 326 -14.66 -1.24 12.90
N GLY A 327 -14.48 -0.36 13.90
CA GLY A 327 -14.85 1.05 13.84
C GLY A 327 -16.37 1.28 13.81
N GLN A 328 -17.13 0.24 14.11
CA GLN A 328 -18.60 0.23 14.13
C GLN A 328 -19.11 -0.20 15.50
N PRO A 329 -19.11 0.69 16.50
CA PRO A 329 -19.62 0.38 17.82
C PRO A 329 -21.10 -0.04 17.73
N GLN A 330 -21.48 -0.98 18.58
CA GLN A 330 -22.86 -1.43 18.71
C GLN A 330 -23.28 -1.36 20.17
N VAL A 331 -24.52 -0.98 20.44
CA VAL A 331 -25.09 -1.04 21.80
C VAL A 331 -25.30 -2.50 22.16
N GLU A 332 -24.51 -3.03 23.10
CA GLU A 332 -24.66 -4.40 23.61
C GLU A 332 -25.60 -4.49 24.79
N GLU A 333 -25.62 -3.44 25.61
CA GLU A 333 -26.42 -3.41 26.83
C GLU A 333 -26.92 -1.98 27.08
N ALA A 334 -28.14 -1.84 27.54
CA ALA A 334 -28.72 -0.59 27.95
C ALA A 334 -29.59 -0.77 29.19
N TRP A 335 -29.68 0.27 30.01
CA TRP A 335 -30.53 0.32 31.18
C TRP A 335 -31.33 1.62 31.22
N PHE A 336 -32.56 1.52 31.72
CA PHE A 336 -33.49 2.62 31.79
C PHE A 336 -34.20 2.59 33.18
N ALA A 337 -34.26 3.75 33.85
CA ALA A 337 -34.96 3.92 35.10
C ALA A 337 -36.49 3.94 34.94
N GLU A 338 -36.95 4.28 33.73
CA GLU A 338 -38.37 4.42 33.33
C GLU A 338 -38.63 3.66 32.03
N GLU A 339 -39.83 3.81 31.43
CA GLU A 339 -40.15 3.18 30.16
C GLU A 339 -39.22 3.65 29.04
N ALA A 340 -38.53 2.73 28.36
CA ALA A 340 -37.47 3.01 27.41
C ALA A 340 -37.93 3.83 26.18
N THR A 341 -39.20 3.69 25.77
CA THR A 341 -39.69 4.26 24.51
C THR A 341 -39.57 5.80 24.46
N GLY A 342 -39.94 6.49 25.53
CA GLY A 342 -39.84 7.96 25.60
C GLY A 342 -38.40 8.46 25.70
N LEU A 343 -37.55 7.76 26.48
CA LEU A 343 -36.13 8.08 26.61
C LEU A 343 -35.37 7.84 25.31
N ASN A 344 -35.65 6.72 24.66
CA ASN A 344 -35.03 6.41 23.35
C ASN A 344 -35.38 7.45 22.29
N ALA A 345 -36.61 7.92 22.21
CA ALA A 345 -37.02 8.96 21.26
C ALA A 345 -36.27 10.28 21.50
N LEU A 346 -36.09 10.68 22.77
CA LEU A 346 -35.33 11.87 23.14
C LEU A 346 -33.86 11.73 22.76
N VAL A 347 -33.22 10.64 23.16
CA VAL A 347 -31.78 10.37 22.88
C VAL A 347 -31.55 10.30 21.37
N ALA A 348 -32.38 9.55 20.64
CA ALA A 348 -32.25 9.43 19.19
C ALA A 348 -32.44 10.77 18.47
N THR A 349 -33.37 11.66 18.97
CA THR A 349 -33.53 12.99 18.39
C THR A 349 -32.30 13.86 18.60
N ALA A 350 -31.62 13.79 19.74
CA ALA A 350 -30.38 14.51 20.00
C ALA A 350 -29.23 13.96 19.14
N GLU A 351 -29.05 12.65 19.16
CA GLU A 351 -27.95 11.95 18.43
C GLU A 351 -28.11 12.03 16.90
N ALA A 352 -29.33 12.19 16.36
CA ALA A 352 -29.58 12.39 14.93
C ALA A 352 -28.92 13.65 14.34
N THR A 353 -28.49 14.58 15.17
CA THR A 353 -27.76 15.78 14.74
C THR A 353 -26.25 15.52 14.58
N SER A 354 -25.76 14.36 15.03
CA SER A 354 -24.34 13.98 15.02
C SER A 354 -24.05 12.88 13.98
N THR A 355 -22.91 13.00 13.31
CA THR A 355 -22.37 11.96 12.41
C THR A 355 -21.39 11.01 13.14
N HIS A 356 -21.23 11.17 14.46
CA HIS A 356 -20.29 10.38 15.23
C HIS A 356 -20.69 8.89 15.26
N PRO A 357 -19.75 7.91 15.17
CA PRO A 357 -20.06 6.47 15.19
C PRO A 357 -20.89 6.02 16.40
N VAL A 358 -20.67 6.64 17.56
CA VAL A 358 -21.46 6.38 18.77
C VAL A 358 -22.93 6.78 18.61
N ALA A 359 -23.17 7.93 17.98
CA ALA A 359 -24.52 8.41 17.67
C ALA A 359 -25.25 7.45 16.73
N GLN A 360 -24.57 7.01 15.66
CA GLN A 360 -25.12 6.04 14.71
C GLN A 360 -25.43 4.70 15.39
N ALA A 361 -24.57 4.24 16.30
CA ALA A 361 -24.80 3.01 17.06
C ALA A 361 -26.07 3.10 17.93
N ILE A 362 -26.31 4.24 18.56
CA ILE A 362 -27.52 4.47 19.38
C ILE A 362 -28.75 4.55 18.47
N LEU A 363 -28.68 5.26 17.34
CA LEU A 363 -29.75 5.35 16.35
C LEU A 363 -30.13 3.95 15.82
N ASN A 364 -29.15 3.14 15.48
CA ASN A 364 -29.36 1.76 15.02
C ASN A 364 -30.00 0.86 16.12
N TYR A 365 -29.62 1.07 17.37
CA TYR A 365 -30.21 0.34 18.49
C TYR A 365 -31.66 0.73 18.75
N VAL A 366 -31.98 2.05 18.69
CA VAL A 366 -33.32 2.57 18.91
C VAL A 366 -34.27 2.17 17.76
N GLY A 367 -33.75 2.12 16.52
CA GLY A 367 -34.56 1.82 15.34
C GLY A 367 -35.55 2.94 15.00
N ASP A 368 -36.80 2.56 14.66
CA ASP A 368 -37.85 3.52 14.34
C ASP A 368 -38.27 4.30 15.59
N TYR A 369 -38.21 5.61 15.53
CA TYR A 369 -38.66 6.52 16.61
C TYR A 369 -39.41 7.72 16.06
N GLN A 370 -40.24 8.33 16.88
CA GLN A 370 -40.86 9.62 16.58
C GLN A 370 -40.00 10.72 17.17
N ALA A 371 -39.47 11.59 16.30
CA ALA A 371 -38.68 12.74 16.76
C ALA A 371 -39.49 13.62 17.70
N VAL A 372 -38.86 14.04 18.80
CA VAL A 372 -39.45 14.95 19.80
C VAL A 372 -38.92 16.37 19.62
N ASN A 373 -39.69 17.37 20.05
CA ASN A 373 -39.21 18.74 20.00
C ASN A 373 -38.32 19.04 21.20
N LEU A 374 -37.00 19.18 20.94
CA LEU A 374 -36.02 19.53 21.97
C LEU A 374 -35.79 21.04 21.97
N ASP A 375 -35.90 21.68 23.13
CA ASP A 375 -35.56 23.07 23.32
C ASP A 375 -34.08 23.21 23.75
N GLN A 376 -33.39 24.25 23.28
CA GLN A 376 -32.02 24.58 23.66
C GLN A 376 -31.06 23.40 23.50
N LEU A 377 -31.14 22.66 22.36
CA LEU A 377 -30.20 21.59 22.06
C LEU A 377 -28.84 22.21 21.75
N GLU A 378 -27.85 21.93 22.59
CA GLU A 378 -26.46 22.37 22.43
C GLU A 378 -25.52 21.18 22.40
N ASP A 379 -24.65 21.14 21.39
CA ASP A 379 -23.53 20.16 21.30
C ASP A 379 -22.34 20.69 22.11
N VAL A 380 -21.99 19.96 23.15
CA VAL A 380 -20.77 20.20 23.95
C VAL A 380 -19.64 19.38 23.36
N THR A 381 -18.86 20.02 22.51
CA THR A 381 -17.81 19.38 21.69
C THR A 381 -16.99 18.36 22.45
N GLY A 382 -17.00 17.12 21.94
CA GLY A 382 -16.25 15.99 22.47
C GLY A 382 -16.78 15.40 23.79
N ARG A 383 -17.89 15.91 24.32
CA ARG A 383 -18.48 15.48 25.60
C ARG A 383 -19.90 14.93 25.45
N GLY A 384 -20.77 15.56 24.62
CA GLY A 384 -22.17 15.14 24.45
C GLY A 384 -23.13 16.31 24.20
N PHE A 385 -24.39 16.14 24.57
CA PHE A 385 -25.45 17.13 24.36
C PHE A 385 -26.08 17.58 25.67
N THR A 386 -26.51 18.86 25.67
CA THR A 386 -27.48 19.40 26.64
C THR A 386 -28.74 19.83 25.93
N CYS A 387 -29.89 19.59 26.51
CA CYS A 387 -31.17 20.08 25.99
C CYS A 387 -32.19 20.25 27.10
N ALA A 388 -33.26 21.00 26.80
CA ALA A 388 -34.45 21.08 27.64
C ALA A 388 -35.60 20.32 26.95
N TYR A 389 -36.30 19.47 27.72
CA TYR A 389 -37.46 18.74 27.22
C TYR A 389 -38.45 18.48 28.35
N GLN A 390 -39.74 18.82 28.12
CA GLN A 390 -40.83 18.69 29.09
C GLN A 390 -40.56 19.40 30.44
N GLY A 391 -39.87 20.53 30.40
CA GLY A 391 -39.55 21.33 31.59
C GLY A 391 -38.41 20.76 32.47
N HIS A 392 -37.63 19.81 31.94
CA HIS A 392 -36.47 19.24 32.59
C HIS A 392 -35.21 19.52 31.76
N ASP A 393 -34.07 19.66 32.47
CA ASP A 393 -32.73 19.75 31.85
C ASP A 393 -32.16 18.34 31.66
N TRP A 394 -31.67 18.08 30.45
CA TRP A 394 -31.13 16.79 30.07
C TRP A 394 -29.66 16.91 29.65
N ARG A 395 -28.86 15.91 30.06
CA ARG A 395 -27.50 15.72 29.54
C ARG A 395 -27.37 14.32 29.00
N ILE A 396 -26.78 14.20 27.80
CA ILE A 396 -26.54 12.95 27.08
C ILE A 396 -25.08 12.95 26.66
N GLY A 397 -24.30 11.93 27.01
CA GLY A 397 -22.91 11.87 26.58
C GLY A 397 -22.00 11.06 27.49
N LYS A 398 -20.71 11.41 27.49
CA LYS A 398 -19.68 10.72 28.26
C LYS A 398 -19.98 10.70 29.76
N ALA A 399 -19.51 9.65 30.43
CA ALA A 399 -19.78 9.43 31.85
C ALA A 399 -19.35 10.62 32.72
N ASP A 400 -18.13 11.15 32.53
CA ASP A 400 -17.61 12.32 33.24
C ASP A 400 -18.52 13.56 33.08
N PHE A 401 -18.96 13.84 31.84
CA PHE A 401 -19.81 14.97 31.52
C PHE A 401 -21.18 14.90 32.17
N VAL A 402 -21.80 13.73 32.16
CA VAL A 402 -23.13 13.55 32.71
C VAL A 402 -23.10 13.48 34.24
N LEU A 403 -22.11 12.79 34.80
CA LEU A 403 -21.93 12.63 36.24
C LEU A 403 -21.59 13.93 36.98
N GLU A 404 -20.97 14.91 36.30
CA GLU A 404 -20.79 16.27 36.85
C GLU A 404 -22.12 16.95 37.26
N ALA A 405 -23.22 16.59 36.62
CA ALA A 405 -24.52 17.15 36.89
C ALA A 405 -25.36 16.29 37.85
N VAL A 406 -25.00 15.01 38.00
CA VAL A 406 -25.76 14.08 38.85
C VAL A 406 -25.32 14.24 40.29
N GLY A 407 -26.28 14.36 41.21
CA GLY A 407 -26.00 14.64 42.62
C GLY A 407 -25.41 13.42 43.35
N GLN A 408 -26.02 12.25 43.21
CA GLN A 408 -25.56 11.01 43.83
C GLN A 408 -25.99 9.83 42.97
N VAL A 409 -25.03 9.01 42.55
CA VAL A 409 -25.30 7.73 41.86
C VAL A 409 -25.51 6.64 42.90
N PRO A 410 -26.56 5.82 42.82
CA PRO A 410 -26.72 4.67 43.68
C PRO A 410 -25.50 3.71 43.58
N ALA A 411 -25.02 3.19 44.73
CA ALA A 411 -23.80 2.40 44.77
C ALA A 411 -23.86 1.10 43.93
N ASP A 412 -25.03 0.52 43.79
CA ASP A 412 -25.29 -0.63 42.91
C ASP A 412 -25.14 -0.27 41.44
N LEU A 413 -25.62 0.91 41.02
CA LEU A 413 -25.49 1.40 39.66
C LEU A 413 -24.03 1.82 39.31
N GLU A 414 -23.34 2.45 40.27
CA GLU A 414 -21.91 2.79 40.14
C GLU A 414 -21.06 1.53 39.91
N GLN A 415 -21.34 0.43 40.64
CA GLN A 415 -20.67 -0.84 40.42
C GLN A 415 -20.94 -1.44 39.02
N VAL A 416 -22.20 -1.30 38.53
CA VAL A 416 -22.54 -1.76 37.16
C VAL A 416 -21.80 -0.95 36.11
N LEU A 417 -21.77 0.38 36.21
CA LEU A 417 -21.05 1.23 35.29
C LEU A 417 -19.55 0.90 35.27
N ALA A 418 -18.93 0.79 36.45
CA ALA A 418 -17.53 0.40 36.57
C ALA A 418 -17.23 -0.97 35.95
N LYS A 419 -18.17 -1.92 36.09
CA LYS A 419 -18.03 -3.25 35.45
C LYS A 419 -18.09 -3.16 33.92
N GLN A 420 -18.97 -2.34 33.36
CA GLN A 420 -19.07 -2.16 31.90
C GLN A 420 -17.80 -1.48 31.33
N GLU A 421 -17.29 -0.47 32.03
CA GLU A 421 -16.03 0.18 31.65
C GLU A 421 -14.84 -0.78 31.74
N ALA A 422 -14.76 -1.58 32.81
CA ALA A 422 -13.73 -2.61 32.96
C ALA A 422 -13.81 -3.71 31.87
N ALA A 423 -15.00 -3.94 31.30
CA ALA A 423 -15.21 -4.85 30.18
C ALA A 423 -14.83 -4.22 28.81
N GLY A 424 -14.30 -3.00 28.79
CA GLY A 424 -13.87 -2.34 27.55
C GLY A 424 -14.97 -1.63 26.78
N LYS A 425 -16.15 -1.43 27.38
CA LYS A 425 -17.29 -0.78 26.72
C LYS A 425 -17.24 0.74 26.89
N THR A 426 -17.65 1.44 25.85
CA THR A 426 -17.87 2.87 25.91
C THR A 426 -19.26 3.15 26.49
N LEU A 427 -19.32 3.99 27.52
CA LEU A 427 -20.59 4.37 28.16
C LEU A 427 -21.09 5.71 27.64
N VAL A 428 -22.37 5.73 27.25
CA VAL A 428 -23.16 6.95 27.06
C VAL A 428 -24.23 6.99 28.14
N LEU A 429 -24.14 8.01 28.98
CA LEU A 429 -25.07 8.21 30.07
C LEU A 429 -26.12 9.26 29.71
N VAL A 430 -27.28 9.17 30.33
CA VAL A 430 -28.39 10.12 30.19
C VAL A 430 -28.85 10.54 31.57
N SER A 431 -28.81 11.84 31.85
CA SER A 431 -29.38 12.38 33.10
C SER A 431 -30.53 13.32 32.81
N ARG A 432 -31.50 13.32 33.72
CA ARG A 432 -32.59 14.25 33.81
C ARG A 432 -32.45 15.08 35.08
N ASN A 433 -32.21 16.37 34.97
CA ASN A 433 -31.81 17.26 36.07
C ASN A 433 -30.55 16.73 36.78
N GLN A 434 -30.68 16.16 37.98
CA GLN A 434 -29.58 15.62 38.79
C GLN A 434 -29.65 14.11 38.99
N GLU A 435 -30.51 13.40 38.24
CA GLU A 435 -30.72 11.99 38.33
C GLU A 435 -30.25 11.28 37.08
N LEU A 436 -29.53 10.17 37.21
CA LEU A 436 -29.17 9.25 36.13
C LEU A 436 -30.42 8.42 35.76
N VAL A 437 -30.86 8.50 34.50
CA VAL A 437 -32.12 7.88 34.03
C VAL A 437 -31.89 6.80 32.96
N ALA A 438 -30.75 6.79 32.27
CA ALA A 438 -30.41 5.72 31.36
C ALA A 438 -28.90 5.67 31.13
N TRP A 439 -28.44 4.53 30.67
CA TRP A 439 -27.12 4.38 30.07
C TRP A 439 -27.15 3.37 28.93
N TYR A 440 -26.25 3.56 27.97
CA TYR A 440 -25.97 2.65 26.87
C TYR A 440 -24.50 2.23 26.95
N ALA A 441 -24.23 0.92 26.92
CA ALA A 441 -22.88 0.37 26.85
C ALA A 441 -22.61 -0.12 25.43
N LEU A 442 -21.70 0.56 24.76
CA LEU A 442 -21.32 0.29 23.39
C LEU A 442 -20.01 -0.47 23.35
N PHE A 443 -19.93 -1.42 22.45
CA PHE A 443 -18.71 -2.19 22.21
C PHE A 443 -18.35 -2.18 20.74
N ASP A 444 -17.09 -1.86 20.44
CA ASP A 444 -16.54 -1.94 19.08
C ASP A 444 -15.76 -3.25 18.95
N ARG A 445 -16.30 -4.17 18.18
CA ARG A 445 -15.77 -5.53 18.07
C ARG A 445 -14.39 -5.53 17.44
N VAL A 446 -13.50 -6.31 18.04
CA VAL A 446 -12.17 -6.60 17.48
C VAL A 446 -12.35 -7.34 16.15
N LYS A 447 -11.58 -6.97 15.14
CA LYS A 447 -11.54 -7.69 13.86
C LYS A 447 -11.00 -9.11 14.08
N ALA A 448 -11.55 -10.09 13.38
CA ALA A 448 -11.13 -11.49 13.50
C ALA A 448 -9.64 -11.70 13.18
N GLU A 449 -9.11 -10.88 12.27
CA GLU A 449 -7.73 -10.95 11.80
C GLU A 449 -6.73 -10.28 12.75
N SER A 450 -7.17 -9.41 13.66
CA SER A 450 -6.27 -8.61 14.51
C SER A 450 -5.36 -9.46 15.38
N LYS A 451 -5.90 -10.52 16.01
CA LYS A 451 -5.11 -11.43 16.83
C LYS A 451 -4.05 -12.17 16.03
N ALA A 452 -4.44 -12.74 14.90
CA ALA A 452 -3.50 -13.44 14.00
C ALA A 452 -2.41 -12.49 13.48
N THR A 453 -2.76 -11.22 13.21
CA THR A 453 -1.80 -10.20 12.79
C THR A 453 -0.76 -9.90 13.86
N VAL A 454 -1.18 -9.73 15.12
CA VAL A 454 -0.27 -9.51 16.27
C VAL A 454 0.66 -10.72 16.44
N GLU A 455 0.10 -11.94 16.39
CA GLU A 455 0.90 -13.17 16.49
C GLU A 455 1.95 -13.29 15.37
N LEU A 456 1.60 -12.92 14.12
CA LEU A 456 2.55 -12.92 13.00
C LEU A 456 3.65 -11.87 13.18
N LEU A 457 3.34 -10.67 13.68
CA LEU A 457 4.33 -9.64 13.97
C LEU A 457 5.32 -10.11 15.04
N HIS A 458 4.84 -10.77 16.11
CA HIS A 458 5.71 -11.37 17.12
C HIS A 458 6.62 -12.47 16.56
N GLN A 459 6.12 -13.30 15.64
CA GLN A 459 6.97 -14.31 14.95
C GLN A 459 8.09 -13.68 14.14
N LEU A 460 7.88 -12.45 13.63
CA LEU A 460 8.90 -11.67 12.94
C LEU A 460 9.83 -10.90 13.89
N GLY A 461 9.62 -10.99 15.22
CA GLY A 461 10.39 -10.26 16.23
C GLY A 461 10.01 -8.78 16.34
N VAL A 462 8.84 -8.40 15.86
CA VAL A 462 8.33 -7.02 15.89
C VAL A 462 7.45 -6.82 17.11
N GLN A 463 7.70 -5.76 17.88
CA GLN A 463 6.87 -5.36 19.00
C GLN A 463 5.62 -4.63 18.54
N VAL A 464 4.52 -4.78 19.29
CA VAL A 464 3.23 -4.16 18.96
C VAL A 464 2.78 -3.25 20.10
N VAL A 465 2.47 -2.00 19.78
CA VAL A 465 1.93 -0.99 20.69
C VAL A 465 0.54 -0.58 20.21
N MET A 466 -0.44 -0.59 21.09
CA MET A 466 -1.75 -0.01 20.82
C MET A 466 -1.84 1.41 21.36
N MET A 467 -2.27 2.35 20.55
CA MET A 467 -2.63 3.70 20.98
C MET A 467 -4.13 3.92 20.87
N THR A 468 -4.72 4.57 21.85
CA THR A 468 -6.16 4.85 21.88
C THR A 468 -6.49 6.07 22.73
N GLY A 469 -7.58 6.75 22.38
CA GLY A 469 -8.19 7.78 23.23
C GLY A 469 -9.01 7.24 24.41
N ASP A 470 -9.20 5.92 24.48
CA ASP A 470 -9.97 5.29 25.56
C ASP A 470 -9.21 5.28 26.89
N HIS A 471 -9.95 4.99 27.96
CA HIS A 471 -9.36 4.81 29.28
C HIS A 471 -8.48 3.56 29.38
N GLN A 472 -7.46 3.61 30.26
CA GLN A 472 -6.46 2.57 30.42
C GLN A 472 -7.06 1.16 30.66
N ALA A 473 -8.11 1.05 31.48
CA ALA A 473 -8.72 -0.25 31.82
C ALA A 473 -9.35 -0.93 30.60
N ALA A 474 -10.10 -0.16 29.79
CA ALA A 474 -10.73 -0.65 28.57
C ALA A 474 -9.69 -1.07 27.53
N ALA A 475 -8.70 -0.23 27.31
CA ALA A 475 -7.60 -0.50 26.39
C ALA A 475 -6.79 -1.74 26.78
N GLN A 476 -6.50 -1.91 28.08
CA GLN A 476 -5.75 -3.07 28.59
C GLN A 476 -6.49 -4.39 28.38
N THR A 477 -7.82 -4.39 28.49
CA THR A 477 -8.64 -5.59 28.26
C THR A 477 -8.48 -6.09 26.81
N ILE A 478 -8.58 -5.18 25.84
CA ILE A 478 -8.41 -5.51 24.41
C ILE A 478 -6.96 -5.95 24.13
N ALA A 479 -5.98 -5.26 24.71
CA ALA A 479 -4.58 -5.57 24.51
C ALA A 479 -4.22 -6.98 25.04
N ASN A 480 -4.75 -7.36 26.19
CA ASN A 480 -4.54 -8.69 26.76
C ASN A 480 -5.15 -9.80 25.89
N ASP A 481 -6.33 -9.58 25.31
CA ASP A 481 -6.98 -10.54 24.42
C ASP A 481 -6.21 -10.72 23.10
N LEU A 482 -5.65 -9.63 22.57
CA LEU A 482 -4.86 -9.63 21.34
C LEU A 482 -3.38 -10.02 21.54
N GLY A 483 -2.88 -10.01 22.78
CA GLY A 483 -1.47 -10.25 23.09
C GLY A 483 -0.55 -9.07 22.77
N ILE A 484 -1.05 -7.84 22.81
CA ILE A 484 -0.29 -6.61 22.51
C ILE A 484 0.70 -6.32 23.64
N ASP A 485 1.94 -5.91 23.31
CA ASP A 485 3.03 -5.73 24.28
C ASP A 485 2.86 -4.51 25.18
N GLN A 486 2.38 -3.39 24.61
CA GLN A 486 2.23 -2.12 25.33
C GLN A 486 0.97 -1.39 24.91
N VAL A 487 0.41 -0.63 25.86
CA VAL A 487 -0.80 0.19 25.65
C VAL A 487 -0.53 1.63 26.06
N GLN A 488 -0.88 2.54 25.18
CA GLN A 488 -0.90 3.99 25.41
C GLN A 488 -2.36 4.45 25.33
N ALA A 489 -2.96 4.66 26.47
CA ALA A 489 -4.36 5.08 26.62
C ALA A 489 -4.49 6.58 26.82
N ASN A 490 -5.73 7.11 26.73
CA ASN A 490 -6.05 8.53 26.86
C ASN A 490 -5.26 9.46 25.92
N CYS A 491 -4.86 8.95 24.74
CA CYS A 491 -4.06 9.72 23.77
C CYS A 491 -4.92 10.69 22.97
N LEU A 492 -4.58 11.94 22.96
CA LEU A 492 -5.05 12.92 21.97
C LEU A 492 -4.26 12.76 20.66
N PRO A 493 -4.74 13.30 19.52
CA PRO A 493 -4.04 13.19 18.23
C PRO A 493 -2.57 13.66 18.29
N ASP A 494 -2.30 14.79 18.95
CA ASP A 494 -0.95 15.32 19.11
C ASP A 494 -0.05 14.45 20.00
N ASP A 495 -0.64 13.78 20.99
CA ASP A 495 0.07 12.84 21.86
C ASP A 495 0.54 11.62 21.06
N LYS A 496 -0.29 11.10 20.15
CA LYS A 496 0.07 9.98 19.28
C LYS A 496 1.31 10.31 18.44
N ALA A 497 1.35 11.48 17.82
CA ALA A 497 2.51 11.92 17.02
C ALA A 497 3.78 12.04 17.85
N ARG A 498 3.67 12.62 19.06
CA ARG A 498 4.80 12.74 20.00
C ARG A 498 5.32 11.37 20.43
N LEU A 499 4.45 10.44 20.79
CA LEU A 499 4.83 9.09 21.20
C LEU A 499 5.56 8.33 20.07
N VAL A 500 5.11 8.46 18.82
CA VAL A 500 5.82 7.90 17.66
C VAL A 500 7.24 8.49 17.56
N ALA A 501 7.37 9.82 17.70
CA ALA A 501 8.68 10.49 17.69
C ALA A 501 9.58 10.02 18.85
N ASP A 502 9.01 9.79 20.04
CA ASP A 502 9.76 9.31 21.22
C ASP A 502 10.27 7.87 21.01
N TYR A 503 9.48 6.98 20.40
CA TYR A 503 9.94 5.62 20.04
C TYR A 503 11.07 5.68 19.00
N LYS A 504 10.97 6.55 18.00
CA LYS A 504 12.06 6.76 17.02
C LYS A 504 13.33 7.29 17.69
N ALA A 505 13.21 8.22 18.65
CA ALA A 505 14.35 8.73 19.43
C ALA A 505 15.02 7.65 20.29
N GLN A 506 14.28 6.63 20.70
CA GLN A 506 14.80 5.43 21.40
C GLN A 506 15.49 4.43 20.45
N GLY A 507 15.48 4.67 19.13
CA GLY A 507 16.16 3.85 18.14
C GLY A 507 15.27 2.78 17.47
N TYR A 508 13.96 2.83 17.68
CA TYR A 508 13.02 1.96 16.94
C TYR A 508 12.82 2.46 15.52
N CYS A 509 12.71 1.53 14.57
CA CYS A 509 12.13 1.77 13.27
C CYS A 509 10.63 1.51 13.37
N VAL A 510 9.84 2.59 13.34
CA VAL A 510 8.43 2.57 13.71
C VAL A 510 7.54 2.52 12.48
N ALA A 511 6.66 1.51 12.41
CA ALA A 511 5.50 1.53 11.54
C ALA A 511 4.26 2.00 12.31
N MET A 512 3.46 2.89 11.71
CA MET A 512 2.17 3.33 12.26
C MET A 512 1.04 2.85 11.36
N VAL A 513 0.01 2.25 11.97
CA VAL A 513 -1.22 1.78 11.31
C VAL A 513 -2.41 2.55 11.88
N GLY A 514 -3.16 3.23 11.02
CA GLY A 514 -4.32 4.03 11.42
C GLY A 514 -5.32 4.21 10.28
N ASP A 515 -6.54 4.67 10.61
CA ASP A 515 -7.66 4.75 9.66
C ASP A 515 -8.09 6.17 9.31
N GLY A 516 -7.62 7.20 10.03
CA GLY A 516 -8.30 8.45 9.95
C GLY A 516 -7.51 9.75 10.09
N ILE A 517 -8.28 10.82 10.08
CA ILE A 517 -7.81 12.20 10.23
C ILE A 517 -7.06 12.40 11.54
N ASN A 518 -7.52 11.74 12.60
CA ASN A 518 -6.92 11.84 13.94
C ASN A 518 -5.52 11.22 14.02
N ASP A 519 -5.21 10.29 13.13
CA ASP A 519 -3.92 9.60 13.09
C ASP A 519 -2.94 10.21 12.09
N ALA A 520 -3.39 11.10 11.20
CA ALA A 520 -2.55 11.70 10.16
C ALA A 520 -1.23 12.31 10.70
N PRO A 521 -1.21 13.04 11.83
CA PRO A 521 0.06 13.53 12.38
C PRO A 521 1.00 12.41 12.84
N ALA A 522 0.48 11.31 13.40
CA ALA A 522 1.25 10.15 13.83
C ALA A 522 1.75 9.34 12.64
N LEU A 523 0.90 9.13 11.62
CA LEU A 523 1.25 8.50 10.35
C LEU A 523 2.40 9.25 9.67
N ALA A 524 2.32 10.59 9.59
CA ALA A 524 3.37 11.42 9.00
C ALA A 524 4.71 11.36 9.75
N GLN A 525 4.70 11.06 11.05
CA GLN A 525 5.89 11.00 11.89
C GLN A 525 6.60 9.64 11.83
N ALA A 526 5.89 8.55 11.48
CA ALA A 526 6.43 7.20 11.42
C ALA A 526 7.45 7.01 10.28
N ASP A 527 8.29 5.97 10.37
CA ASP A 527 9.21 5.58 9.29
C ASP A 527 8.46 4.90 8.15
N VAL A 528 7.44 4.10 8.48
CA VAL A 528 6.51 3.48 7.55
C VAL A 528 5.09 3.71 8.03
N SER A 529 4.19 4.10 7.12
CA SER A 529 2.80 4.40 7.45
C SER A 529 1.86 3.50 6.66
N PHE A 530 0.86 2.94 7.37
CA PHE A 530 -0.21 2.15 6.78
C PHE A 530 -1.54 2.84 7.06
N ALA A 531 -2.15 3.40 6.02
CA ALA A 531 -3.51 3.92 6.09
C ALA A 531 -4.51 2.82 5.71
N ILE A 532 -5.54 2.61 6.54
CA ILE A 532 -6.61 1.64 6.27
C ILE A 532 -7.52 2.18 5.17
N GLY A 533 -7.87 1.35 4.19
CA GLY A 533 -8.61 1.75 2.99
C GLY A 533 -10.04 2.28 3.22
N SER A 534 -10.62 2.06 4.40
CA SER A 534 -11.86 2.71 4.85
C SER A 534 -11.62 4.11 5.40
N GLY A 535 -10.35 4.53 5.51
CA GLY A 535 -9.94 5.84 6.03
C GLY A 535 -10.28 6.99 5.08
N THR A 536 -10.21 8.18 5.62
CA THR A 536 -10.47 9.41 4.88
C THR A 536 -9.36 9.70 3.87
N ASP A 537 -9.66 10.51 2.84
CA ASP A 537 -8.68 10.93 1.81
C ASP A 537 -7.41 11.56 2.42
N ILE A 538 -7.52 12.18 3.60
CA ILE A 538 -6.38 12.78 4.33
C ILE A 538 -5.36 11.73 4.81
N ALA A 539 -5.78 10.53 5.17
CA ALA A 539 -4.86 9.48 5.57
C ALA A 539 -4.09 8.88 4.37
N MET A 540 -4.60 9.08 3.16
CA MET A 540 -3.99 8.59 1.92
C MET A 540 -3.02 9.60 1.27
N GLU A 541 -3.09 10.88 1.61
CA GLU A 541 -2.14 11.91 1.19
C GLU A 541 -0.87 11.95 2.06
#